data_9c413a31bd0cf903281b34abc9f340f1
#
_entry.id   9c413a31bd0cf903281b34abc9f340f1
#
_cell.length_a   1.000
_cell.length_b   1.000
_cell.length_c   1.000
_cell.angle_alpha   90.00
_cell.angle_beta   90.00
_cell.angle_gamma   90.00
#
_symmetry.space_group_name_H-M   'P 1'
#
loop_
_entity.id
_entity.type
_entity.pdbx_description
1 polymer ?
#
loop_
_entity_poly.entity_id
_entity_poly.type
_entity_poly.pdbx_seq_one_letter_code
_entity_poly.pdbx_strand_id
1 'polypeptide(L)' 'MKKDVLIKFGQRVREERLKQKLSQEEFADIAGVHRTYIGMIERAEKNITLENIQKIAKALKVKISDLFGDL' A
#
# COMPACT_ATOMS: atom_id res chain seq x y z
N MET A 1 -16.69 -8.19 7.00
CA MET A 1 -16.83 -7.36 5.80
C MET A 1 -15.71 -6.33 5.72
N LYS A 2 -15.10 -6.16 4.56
CA LYS A 2 -14.01 -5.21 4.40
C LYS A 2 -14.56 -3.79 4.27
N LYS A 3 -13.87 -2.82 4.86
CA LYS A 3 -14.28 -1.42 4.77
C LYS A 3 -13.87 -0.81 3.43
N ASP A 4 -14.69 0.05 2.88
CA ASP A 4 -14.43 0.70 1.60
C ASP A 4 -13.07 1.41 1.56
N VAL A 5 -12.70 2.09 2.65
CA VAL A 5 -11.43 2.81 2.68
C VAL A 5 -10.25 1.87 2.56
N LEU A 6 -10.35 0.68 3.17
CA LEU A 6 -9.28 -0.31 3.07
C LEU A 6 -9.19 -0.90 1.66
N ILE A 7 -10.35 -1.14 1.04
CA ILE A 7 -10.38 -1.68 -0.31
C ILE A 7 -9.76 -0.69 -1.30
N LYS A 8 -10.19 0.56 -1.24
CA LYS A 8 -9.69 1.59 -2.16
C LYS A 8 -8.20 1.86 -1.95
N PHE A 9 -7.77 1.93 -0.69
CA PHE A 9 -6.36 2.13 -0.39
C PHE A 9 -5.52 0.97 -0.91
N GLY A 10 -5.96 -0.25 -0.67
CA GLY A 10 -5.23 -1.44 -1.12
C GLY A 10 -5.11 -1.50 -2.64
N GLN A 11 -6.19 -1.16 -3.33
CA GLN A 11 -6.18 -1.11 -4.79
C GLN A 11 -5.21 -0.05 -5.31
N ARG A 12 -5.19 1.12 -4.68
CA ARG A 12 -4.30 2.20 -5.10
C ARG A 12 -2.83 1.81 -4.86
N VAL A 13 -2.54 1.18 -3.72
CA VAL A 13 -1.19 0.69 -3.44
C VAL A 13 -0.76 -0.30 -4.51
N ARG A 14 -1.62 -1.24 -4.84
CA ARG A 14 -1.31 -2.23 -5.87
C ARG A 14 -1.07 -1.59 -7.22
N GLU A 15 -1.93 -0.64 -7.62
CA GLU A 15 -1.78 0.06 -8.90
C GLU A 15 -0.43 0.77 -8.99
N GLU A 16 -0.05 1.49 -7.93
CA GLU A 16 1.21 2.22 -7.93
C GLU A 16 2.40 1.26 -7.95
N ARG A 17 2.30 0.15 -7.23
CA ARG A 17 3.34 -0.86 -7.24
C ARG A 17 3.54 -1.42 -8.65
N LEU A 18 2.45 -1.77 -9.31
CA LEU A 18 2.50 -2.34 -10.65
C LEU A 18 3.00 -1.35 -11.69
N LYS A 19 2.66 -0.06 -11.53
CA LYS A 19 3.21 0.98 -12.41
C LYS A 19 4.72 1.02 -12.36
N GLN A 20 5.30 0.72 -11.21
CA GLN A 20 6.75 0.73 -11.02
C GLN A 20 7.37 -0.64 -11.29
N LYS A 21 6.56 -1.60 -11.74
CA LYS A 21 7.01 -2.95 -12.09
C LYS A 21 7.68 -3.67 -10.91
N LEU A 22 7.17 -3.42 -9.71
CA LEU A 22 7.69 -4.05 -8.50
C LEU A 22 6.84 -5.26 -8.12
N SER A 23 7.51 -6.34 -7.68
CA SER A 23 6.81 -7.44 -7.05
C SER A 23 6.43 -7.03 -5.62
N GLN A 24 5.55 -7.79 -4.98
CA GLN A 24 5.23 -7.53 -3.58
C GLN A 24 6.47 -7.65 -2.70
N GLU A 25 7.34 -8.61 -2.98
CA GLU A 25 8.57 -8.81 -2.23
C GLU A 25 9.54 -7.64 -2.39
N GLU A 26 9.74 -7.19 -3.64
CA GLU A 26 10.60 -6.04 -3.91
C GLU A 26 10.09 -4.78 -3.21
N PHE A 27 8.79 -4.56 -3.31
CA PHE A 27 8.18 -3.40 -2.68
C PHE A 27 8.32 -3.46 -1.15
N ALA A 28 8.08 -4.63 -0.57
CA ALA A 28 8.21 -4.83 0.87
C ALA A 28 9.62 -4.53 1.34
N ASP A 29 10.64 -4.97 0.58
CA ASP A 29 12.04 -4.67 0.90
C ASP A 29 12.29 -3.17 0.93
N ILE A 30 11.79 -2.45 -0.07
CA ILE A 30 11.97 -1.00 -0.14
C ILE A 30 11.25 -0.32 1.02
N ALA A 31 10.04 -0.78 1.33
CA ALA A 31 9.23 -0.19 2.40
C ALA A 31 9.70 -0.57 3.80
N GLY A 32 10.54 -1.58 3.91
CA GLY A 32 11.02 -2.04 5.22
C GLY A 32 9.97 -2.83 5.99
N VAL A 33 9.11 -3.57 5.29
CA VAL A 33 8.08 -4.39 5.92
C VAL A 33 8.10 -5.79 5.31
N HIS A 34 7.39 -6.71 5.90
CA HIS A 34 7.32 -8.08 5.37
C HIS A 34 6.38 -8.14 4.16
N ARG A 35 6.74 -8.98 3.17
CA ARG A 35 5.93 -9.13 1.95
C ARG A 35 4.50 -9.59 2.25
N THR A 36 4.31 -10.41 3.29
CA THR A 36 2.98 -10.85 3.70
C THR A 36 2.11 -9.66 4.08
N TYR A 37 2.70 -8.65 4.73
CA TYR A 37 1.99 -7.44 5.11
C TYR A 37 1.50 -6.67 3.87
N ILE A 38 2.35 -6.57 2.86
CA ILE A 38 1.96 -5.91 1.60
C ILE A 38 0.75 -6.63 0.97
N GLY A 39 0.79 -7.95 0.92
CA GLY A 39 -0.32 -8.73 0.39
C GLY A 39 -1.62 -8.48 1.16
N MET A 40 -1.53 -8.42 2.49
CA MET A 40 -2.70 -8.16 3.32
C MET A 40 -3.28 -6.77 3.09
N ILE A 41 -2.42 -5.77 2.89
CA ILE A 41 -2.86 -4.41 2.59
C ILE A 41 -3.60 -4.38 1.25
N GLU A 42 -3.01 -5.00 0.23
CA GLU A 42 -3.60 -4.98 -1.11
C GLU A 42 -4.93 -5.72 -1.17
N ARG A 43 -5.12 -6.72 -0.31
CA ARG A 43 -6.38 -7.47 -0.23
C ARG A 43 -7.35 -6.86 0.79
N ALA A 44 -7.00 -5.74 1.39
CA ALA A 44 -7.82 -5.04 2.39
C ALA A 44 -8.10 -5.93 3.63
N GLU A 45 -7.13 -6.74 4.01
CA GLU A 45 -7.27 -7.67 5.13
C GLU A 45 -6.69 -7.13 6.43
N LYS A 46 -6.15 -5.92 6.41
CA LYS A 46 -5.47 -5.36 7.58
C LYS A 46 -5.66 -3.86 7.66
N ASN A 47 -5.95 -3.37 8.85
CA ASN A 47 -5.86 -1.95 9.12
C ASN A 47 -4.39 -1.55 9.11
N ILE A 48 -4.12 -0.34 8.65
CA ILE A 48 -2.76 0.14 8.50
C ILE A 48 -2.55 1.37 9.38
N THR A 49 -1.42 1.44 10.06
CA THR A 49 -1.09 2.59 10.89
C THR A 49 -0.59 3.75 10.03
N LEU A 50 -0.65 4.97 10.60
CA LEU A 50 -0.12 6.13 9.92
C LEU A 50 1.37 5.98 9.61
N GLU A 51 2.13 5.38 10.53
CA GLU A 51 3.55 5.11 10.29
C GLU A 51 3.76 4.25 9.05
N ASN A 52 2.96 3.20 8.93
CA ASN A 52 3.11 2.29 7.81
C ASN A 52 2.60 2.89 6.51
N ILE A 53 1.56 3.73 6.57
CA ILE A 53 1.12 4.49 5.41
C ILE A 53 2.27 5.37 4.90
N GLN A 54 2.98 6.03 5.81
CA GLN A 54 4.12 6.86 5.45
C GLN A 54 5.22 6.04 4.79
N LYS A 55 5.54 4.88 5.36
CA LYS A 55 6.56 3.98 4.79
C LYS A 55 6.19 3.55 3.37
N ILE A 56 4.92 3.23 3.17
CA ILE A 56 4.42 2.79 1.86
C ILE A 56 4.48 3.93 0.85
N ALA A 57 4.03 5.12 1.23
CA ALA A 57 4.08 6.27 0.34
C ALA A 57 5.52 6.61 -0.06
N LYS A 58 6.45 6.57 0.88
CA LYS A 58 7.87 6.82 0.60
C LYS A 58 8.43 5.77 -0.36
N ALA A 59 8.10 4.51 -0.12
CA ALA A 59 8.59 3.42 -0.97
C ALA A 59 8.06 3.56 -2.40
N LEU A 60 6.83 4.03 -2.56
CA LEU A 60 6.22 4.25 -3.86
C LEU A 60 6.61 5.59 -4.47
N LYS A 61 7.30 6.46 -3.71
CA LYS A 61 7.71 7.80 -4.15
C LYS A 61 6.50 8.66 -4.52
N VAL A 62 5.43 8.54 -3.75
CA VAL A 62 4.22 9.34 -3.91
C VAL A 62 3.90 10.03 -2.59
N LYS A 63 3.01 11.02 -2.66
CA LYS A 63 2.51 11.68 -1.45
C LYS A 63 1.43 10.81 -0.82
N ILE A 64 1.28 10.91 0.50
CA ILE A 64 0.18 10.22 1.18
C ILE A 64 -1.15 10.60 0.54
N SER A 65 -1.32 11.90 0.19
CA SER A 65 -2.55 12.38 -0.45
C SER A 65 -2.83 11.68 -1.78
N ASP A 66 -1.78 11.26 -2.51
CA ASP A 66 -1.97 10.56 -3.78
C ASP A 66 -2.62 9.20 -3.57
N LEU A 67 -2.40 8.60 -2.41
CA LEU A 67 -2.98 7.29 -2.10
C LEU A 67 -4.43 7.39 -1.66
N PHE A 68 -4.90 8.57 -1.29
CA PHE A 68 -6.25 8.79 -0.77
C PHE A 68 -7.07 9.75 -1.62
N GLY A 69 -6.62 10.08 -2.82
CA GLY A 69 -7.24 11.14 -3.62
C GLY A 69 -8.72 10.94 -3.93
N ASP A 70 -9.19 9.71 -3.98
CA ASP A 70 -10.57 9.39 -4.33
C ASP A 70 -11.38 8.89 -3.13
N LEU A 71 -10.88 9.07 -1.93
CA LEU A 71 -11.55 8.58 -0.70
C LEU A 71 -12.31 9.70 0.06
#